data_0585cac6fbebc1ba6ff7eb91e1fdc4b5
#
_entry.id   0585cac6fbebc1ba6ff7eb91e1fdc4b5
#
_cell.length_a   1.000
_cell.length_b   1.000
_cell.length_c   1.000
_cell.angle_alpha   90.00
_cell.angle_beta   90.00
_cell.angle_gamma   90.00
#
_symmetry.space_group_name_H-M   'P 1'
#
loop_
_entity.id
_entity.type
_entity.pdbx_description
1 polymer ?
#
loop_
_entity_poly.entity_id
_entity_poly.type
_entity_poly.pdbx_seq_one_letter_code
_entity_poly.pdbx_strand_id
1 'polypeptide(L)'
;KDEYVDIIRRKTALPIMAGAKIAGLLAGARLEDVDAVGDYGLYLGIAFQIVDDILDIIGDGARLGKPAGTDIKEGNVTLPAIHALNDGLPVDKTELARILRKTQKENGELEHALTLLRTSGAVDRAWADARHYGDLAKQAIAGLPPSEAKTNMIRLVDFVLTRDT
;
A
#
# COMPACT_ATOMS: atom_id res chain seq x y z
N LYS A 1 -5.25 -10.75 6.07
CA LYS A 1 -5.36 -9.62 5.11
C LYS A 1 -6.26 -8.52 5.67
N ASP A 2 -7.44 -8.84 6.16
CA ASP A 2 -8.43 -7.86 6.64
C ASP A 2 -7.90 -7.02 7.80
N GLU A 3 -7.20 -7.65 8.75
CA GLU A 3 -6.56 -6.95 9.87
C GLU A 3 -5.49 -5.96 9.37
N TYR A 4 -4.66 -6.38 8.41
CA TYR A 4 -3.67 -5.49 7.79
C TYR A 4 -4.33 -4.29 7.13
N VAL A 5 -5.39 -4.52 6.33
CA VAL A 5 -6.13 -3.42 5.68
C VAL A 5 -6.73 -2.47 6.72
N ASP A 6 -7.27 -2.98 7.83
CA ASP A 6 -7.79 -2.12 8.91
C ASP A 6 -6.69 -1.28 9.58
N ILE A 7 -5.50 -1.85 9.79
CA ILE A 7 -4.34 -1.12 10.33
C ILE A 7 -3.94 0.04 9.41
N ILE A 8 -3.70 -0.23 8.13
CA ILE A 8 -3.27 0.82 7.18
C ILE A 8 -4.38 1.84 6.92
N ARG A 9 -5.63 1.40 6.94
CA ARG A 9 -6.79 2.28 6.87
C ARG A 9 -6.75 3.30 8.01
N ARG A 10 -6.57 2.86 9.25
CA ARG A 10 -6.53 3.74 10.43
C ARG A 10 -5.29 4.61 10.48
N LYS A 11 -4.12 4.05 10.16
CA LYS A 11 -2.82 4.72 10.27
C LYS A 11 -2.63 5.78 9.18
N THR A 12 -3.02 5.46 7.93
CA THR A 12 -2.68 6.26 6.74
C THR A 12 -3.91 6.79 6.00
N ALA A 13 -4.90 5.94 5.73
CA ALA A 13 -5.99 6.32 4.84
C ALA A 13 -7.01 7.25 5.49
N LEU A 14 -7.39 7.04 6.76
CA LEU A 14 -8.33 7.92 7.47
C LEU A 14 -7.86 9.37 7.61
N PRO A 15 -6.58 9.68 7.92
CA PRO A 15 -6.08 11.05 7.87
C PRO A 15 -6.23 11.72 6.50
N ILE A 16 -5.94 10.98 5.40
CA ILE A 16 -6.08 11.49 4.03
C ILE A 16 -7.57 11.73 3.70
N MET A 17 -8.43 10.79 4.03
CA MET A 17 -9.89 10.92 3.89
C MET A 17 -10.41 12.15 4.63
N ALA A 18 -10.01 12.34 5.89
CA ALA A 18 -10.43 13.46 6.70
C ALA A 18 -10.00 14.81 6.09
N GLY A 19 -8.75 14.90 5.63
CA GLY A 19 -8.25 16.07 4.93
C GLY A 19 -9.04 16.40 3.67
N ALA A 20 -9.36 15.39 2.85
CA ALA A 20 -10.17 15.54 1.65
C ALA A 20 -11.61 16.03 1.97
N LYS A 21 -12.25 15.44 2.98
CA LYS A 21 -13.59 15.87 3.42
C LYS A 21 -13.60 17.30 3.97
N ILE A 22 -12.60 17.66 4.79
CA ILE A 22 -12.46 19.04 5.30
C ILE A 22 -12.30 20.02 4.15
N ALA A 23 -11.47 19.72 3.16
CA ALA A 23 -11.29 20.58 1.99
C ALA A 23 -12.61 20.77 1.21
N GLY A 24 -13.38 19.70 1.00
CA GLY A 24 -14.69 19.77 0.35
C GLY A 24 -15.70 20.61 1.14
N LEU A 25 -15.76 20.44 2.45
CA LEU A 25 -16.64 21.24 3.31
C LEU A 25 -16.27 22.73 3.29
N LEU A 26 -14.99 23.06 3.40
CA LEU A 26 -14.50 24.45 3.35
C LEU A 26 -14.73 25.11 1.99
N ALA A 27 -14.75 24.34 0.90
CA ALA A 27 -15.09 24.81 -0.43
C ALA A 27 -16.60 25.00 -0.64
N GLY A 28 -17.45 24.68 0.32
CA GLY A 28 -18.90 24.74 0.19
C GLY A 28 -19.47 23.69 -0.78
N ALA A 29 -18.79 22.57 -0.98
CA ALA A 29 -19.24 21.51 -1.85
C ALA A 29 -20.50 20.82 -1.31
N ARG A 30 -21.32 20.20 -2.19
CA ARG A 30 -22.46 19.39 -1.78
C ARG A 30 -21.98 18.20 -0.97
N LEU A 31 -22.78 17.72 -0.01
CA LEU A 31 -22.37 16.62 0.86
C LEU A 31 -21.98 15.35 0.08
N GLU A 32 -22.69 15.06 -1.02
CA GLU A 32 -22.34 13.94 -1.91
C GLU A 32 -20.95 14.08 -2.55
N ASP A 33 -20.54 15.30 -2.91
CA ASP A 33 -19.22 15.57 -3.47
C ASP A 33 -18.14 15.49 -2.36
N VAL A 34 -18.46 15.93 -1.14
CA VAL A 34 -17.62 15.77 0.05
C VAL A 34 -17.37 14.29 0.35
N ASP A 35 -18.42 13.46 0.26
CA ASP A 35 -18.27 12.02 0.44
C ASP A 35 -17.43 11.39 -0.67
N ALA A 36 -17.67 11.78 -1.92
CA ALA A 36 -16.89 11.30 -3.08
C ALA A 36 -15.38 11.59 -2.95
N VAL A 37 -15.00 12.82 -2.56
CA VAL A 37 -13.57 13.13 -2.35
C VAL A 37 -13.03 12.48 -1.08
N GLY A 38 -13.88 12.23 -0.07
CA GLY A 38 -13.51 11.45 1.10
C GLY A 38 -13.16 10.01 0.75
N ASP A 39 -14.03 9.33 -0.01
CA ASP A 39 -13.80 7.95 -0.46
C ASP A 39 -12.58 7.86 -1.39
N TYR A 40 -12.38 8.84 -2.26
CA TYR A 40 -11.15 8.96 -3.04
C TYR A 40 -9.91 9.00 -2.12
N GLY A 41 -9.92 9.85 -1.11
CA GLY A 41 -8.80 9.97 -0.16
C GLY A 41 -8.56 8.67 0.64
N LEU A 42 -9.64 7.97 1.02
CA LEU A 42 -9.58 6.69 1.70
C LEU A 42 -8.88 5.63 0.84
N TYR A 43 -9.38 5.43 -0.38
CA TYR A 43 -8.84 4.39 -1.27
C TYR A 43 -7.43 4.72 -1.77
N LEU A 44 -7.15 5.99 -2.09
CA LEU A 44 -5.80 6.44 -2.42
C LEU A 44 -4.82 6.17 -1.28
N GLY A 45 -5.22 6.45 -0.04
CA GLY A 45 -4.39 6.23 1.14
C GLY A 45 -4.07 4.75 1.37
N ILE A 46 -5.03 3.84 1.13
CA ILE A 46 -4.80 2.39 1.19
C ILE A 46 -3.83 1.97 0.08
N ALA A 47 -4.08 2.37 -1.17
CA ALA A 47 -3.20 2.07 -2.30
C ALA A 47 -1.77 2.57 -2.04
N PHE A 48 -1.63 3.80 -1.55
CA PHE A 48 -0.35 4.41 -1.21
C PHE A 48 0.44 3.57 -0.20
N GLN A 49 -0.21 3.12 0.89
CA GLN A 49 0.47 2.31 1.90
C GLN A 49 0.87 0.94 1.38
N ILE A 50 0.01 0.28 0.58
CA ILE A 50 0.35 -1.00 -0.05
C ILE A 50 1.59 -0.86 -0.95
N VAL A 51 1.64 0.21 -1.76
CA VAL A 51 2.80 0.49 -2.61
C VAL A 51 4.06 0.77 -1.77
N ASP A 52 3.95 1.53 -0.68
CA ASP A 52 5.06 1.78 0.22
C ASP A 52 5.65 0.48 0.80
N ASP A 53 4.79 -0.43 1.22
CA ASP A 53 5.18 -1.75 1.74
C ASP A 53 5.81 -2.66 0.66
N ILE A 54 5.35 -2.56 -0.59
CA ILE A 54 5.96 -3.25 -1.73
C ILE A 54 7.37 -2.70 -1.97
N LEU A 55 7.53 -1.37 -1.98
CA LEU A 55 8.81 -0.70 -2.22
C LEU A 55 9.85 -1.03 -1.16
N ASP A 56 9.44 -1.25 0.10
CA ASP A 56 10.35 -1.73 1.14
C ASP A 56 10.97 -3.10 0.81
N ILE A 57 10.31 -3.90 -0.04
CA ILE A 57 10.80 -5.23 -0.44
C ILE A 57 11.63 -5.19 -1.72
N ILE A 58 11.14 -4.44 -2.76
CA ILE A 58 11.75 -4.47 -4.09
C ILE A 58 12.69 -3.30 -4.35
N GLY A 59 12.57 -2.24 -3.56
CA GLY A 59 13.28 -1.00 -3.79
C GLY A 59 14.80 -1.13 -3.69
N ASP A 60 15.51 -0.40 -4.54
CA ASP A 60 16.95 -0.24 -4.42
C ASP A 60 17.23 0.76 -3.28
N GLY A 61 17.83 0.26 -2.20
CA GLY A 61 18.16 1.05 -1.01
C GLY A 61 18.98 2.31 -1.32
N ALA A 62 19.76 2.30 -2.40
CA ALA A 62 20.51 3.47 -2.85
C ALA A 62 19.60 4.58 -3.42
N ARG A 63 18.47 4.22 -4.05
CA ARG A 63 17.49 5.18 -4.63
C ARG A 63 16.46 5.67 -3.61
N LEU A 64 16.07 4.81 -2.67
CA LEU A 64 15.04 5.12 -1.67
C LEU A 64 15.59 5.82 -0.42
N GLY A 65 16.91 5.91 -0.26
CA GLY A 65 17.55 6.49 0.92
C GLY A 65 17.39 5.65 2.20
N LYS A 66 16.79 4.45 2.08
CA LYS A 66 16.59 3.49 3.18
C LYS A 66 16.95 2.09 2.69
N PRO A 67 17.58 1.26 3.53
CA PRO A 67 17.83 -0.14 3.17
C PRO A 67 16.52 -0.89 2.99
N ALA A 68 16.43 -1.78 2.00
CA ALA A 68 15.27 -2.65 1.80
C ALA A 68 15.04 -3.56 3.01
N GLY A 69 13.78 -3.92 3.26
CA GLY A 69 13.40 -4.85 4.32
C GLY A 69 13.32 -4.26 5.73
N THR A 70 13.15 -2.95 5.83
CA THR A 70 12.98 -2.26 7.13
C THR A 70 11.79 -2.84 7.89
N ASP A 71 10.65 -3.07 7.24
CA ASP A 71 9.47 -3.65 7.87
C ASP A 71 9.75 -5.05 8.42
N ILE A 72 10.42 -5.91 7.64
CA ILE A 72 10.80 -7.24 8.10
C ILE A 72 11.75 -7.14 9.31
N LYS A 73 12.70 -6.23 9.27
CA LYS A 73 13.66 -6.02 10.35
C LYS A 73 12.96 -5.59 11.65
N GLU A 74 11.94 -4.75 11.55
CA GLU A 74 11.14 -4.29 12.67
C GLU A 74 10.09 -5.31 13.14
N GLY A 75 9.87 -6.38 12.38
CA GLY A 75 8.89 -7.43 12.69
C GLY A 75 7.49 -7.12 12.16
N ASN A 76 7.35 -6.13 11.29
CA ASN A 76 6.09 -5.79 10.65
C ASN A 76 5.77 -6.82 9.55
N VAL A 77 4.56 -7.38 9.59
CA VAL A 77 4.06 -8.32 8.58
C VAL A 77 3.17 -7.55 7.61
N THR A 78 3.74 -7.12 6.50
CA THR A 78 3.06 -6.34 5.47
C THR A 78 2.37 -7.21 4.42
N LEU A 79 1.62 -6.60 3.51
CA LEU A 79 0.75 -7.34 2.58
C LEU A 79 1.49 -8.38 1.71
N PRO A 80 2.69 -8.09 1.15
CA PRO A 80 3.43 -9.12 0.44
C PRO A 80 3.78 -10.34 1.31
N ALA A 81 4.19 -10.10 2.58
CA ALA A 81 4.46 -11.19 3.50
C ALA A 81 3.21 -12.03 3.82
N ILE A 82 2.05 -11.38 3.97
CA ILE A 82 0.76 -12.06 4.15
C ILE A 82 0.42 -12.93 2.94
N HIS A 83 0.61 -12.42 1.72
CA HIS A 83 0.41 -13.22 0.49
C HIS A 83 1.37 -14.39 0.39
N ALA A 84 2.65 -14.18 0.70
CA ALA A 84 3.64 -15.28 0.68
C ALA A 84 3.30 -16.37 1.69
N LEU A 85 2.87 -16.00 2.90
CA LEU A 85 2.47 -16.94 3.95
C LEU A 85 1.18 -17.70 3.61
N ASN A 86 0.24 -17.09 2.89
CA ASN A 86 -1.02 -17.74 2.53
C ASN A 86 -0.86 -18.65 1.31
N ASP A 87 -0.21 -18.16 0.25
CA ASP A 87 -0.26 -18.76 -1.10
C ASP A 87 1.09 -19.32 -1.57
N GLY A 88 2.18 -19.11 -0.83
CA GLY A 88 3.52 -19.60 -1.18
C GLY A 88 3.67 -21.13 -1.05
N LEU A 89 4.79 -21.66 -1.49
CA LEU A 89 5.14 -23.06 -1.31
C LEU A 89 5.29 -23.41 0.17
N PRO A 90 4.89 -24.62 0.63
CA PRO A 90 4.91 -24.98 2.05
C PRO A 90 6.28 -24.78 2.73
N VAL A 91 7.37 -25.11 2.03
CA VAL A 91 8.74 -24.95 2.55
C VAL A 91 9.11 -23.48 2.76
N ASP A 92 8.73 -22.63 1.78
CA ASP A 92 9.01 -21.20 1.82
C ASP A 92 8.18 -20.50 2.91
N LYS A 93 6.92 -20.91 3.08
CA LYS A 93 6.05 -20.44 4.18
C LYS A 93 6.65 -20.72 5.54
N THR A 94 7.15 -21.94 5.76
CA THR A 94 7.74 -22.36 7.03
C THR A 94 8.97 -21.53 7.34
N GLU A 95 9.85 -21.34 6.37
CA GLU A 95 11.08 -20.59 6.53
C GLU A 95 10.82 -19.10 6.70
N LEU A 96 9.95 -18.51 5.89
CA LEU A 96 9.54 -17.11 6.02
C LEU A 96 8.92 -16.85 7.41
N ALA A 97 7.99 -17.71 7.85
CA ALA A 97 7.38 -17.59 9.16
C ALA A 97 8.40 -17.71 10.30
N ARG A 98 9.42 -18.58 10.15
CA ARG A 98 10.52 -18.71 11.12
C ARG A 98 11.30 -17.40 11.23
N ILE A 99 11.67 -16.80 10.09
CA ILE A 99 12.44 -15.55 10.07
C ILE A 99 11.62 -14.40 10.65
N LEU A 100 10.36 -14.26 10.25
CA LEU A 100 9.50 -13.15 10.69
C LEU A 100 9.26 -13.15 12.21
N ARG A 101 9.21 -14.32 12.85
CA ARG A 101 9.01 -14.45 14.32
C ARG A 101 10.24 -14.05 15.14
N LYS A 102 11.42 -13.99 14.56
CA LYS A 102 12.64 -13.58 15.27
C LYS A 102 12.63 -12.08 15.56
N THR A 103 12.87 -11.69 16.79
CA THR A 103 13.07 -10.29 17.19
C THR A 103 14.36 -9.71 16.61
N GLN A 104 15.42 -10.53 16.57
CA GLN A 104 16.68 -10.18 15.91
C GLN A 104 16.95 -11.19 14.80
N LYS A 105 17.16 -10.69 13.57
CA LYS A 105 17.50 -11.51 12.40
C LYS A 105 19.00 -11.70 12.36
N GLU A 106 19.44 -12.93 12.11
CA GLU A 106 20.85 -13.26 11.94
C GLU A 106 21.36 -12.78 10.57
N ASN A 107 22.69 -12.77 10.39
CA ASN A 107 23.28 -12.39 9.11
C ASN A 107 22.73 -13.25 7.96
N GLY A 108 22.23 -12.59 6.93
CA GLY A 108 21.66 -13.22 5.75
C GLY A 108 20.16 -13.60 5.84
N GLU A 109 19.54 -13.67 7.03
CA GLU A 109 18.13 -14.03 7.15
C GLU A 109 17.20 -12.95 6.55
N LEU A 110 17.56 -11.68 6.69
CA LEU A 110 16.80 -10.59 6.07
C LEU A 110 16.81 -10.72 4.54
N GLU A 111 17.99 -10.90 3.96
CA GLU A 111 18.14 -11.05 2.49
C GLU A 111 17.45 -12.32 1.99
N HIS A 112 17.51 -13.39 2.77
CA HIS A 112 16.78 -14.62 2.44
C HIS A 112 15.26 -14.41 2.45
N ALA A 113 14.71 -13.72 3.46
CA ALA A 113 13.28 -13.37 3.51
C ALA A 113 12.87 -12.48 2.32
N LEU A 114 13.67 -11.46 1.98
CA LEU A 114 13.44 -10.62 0.81
C LEU A 114 13.44 -11.45 -0.49
N THR A 115 14.37 -12.39 -0.63
CA THR A 115 14.41 -13.29 -1.78
C THR A 115 13.16 -14.14 -1.89
N LEU A 116 12.71 -14.75 -0.78
CA LEU A 116 11.46 -15.52 -0.74
C LEU A 116 10.26 -14.68 -1.15
N LEU A 117 10.14 -13.43 -0.66
CA LEU A 117 9.06 -12.54 -1.03
C LEU A 117 9.08 -12.16 -2.50
N ARG A 118 10.25 -11.84 -3.06
CA ARG A 118 10.43 -11.45 -4.47
C ARG A 118 10.12 -12.59 -5.44
N THR A 119 10.41 -13.84 -5.06
CA THR A 119 10.29 -15.02 -5.94
C THR A 119 8.94 -15.74 -5.80
N SER A 120 8.18 -15.51 -4.73
CA SER A 120 6.91 -16.21 -4.45
C SER A 120 5.70 -15.72 -5.26
N GLY A 121 5.85 -14.66 -6.07
CA GLY A 121 4.73 -13.96 -6.71
C GLY A 121 3.86 -13.14 -5.74
N ALA A 122 4.28 -13.01 -4.47
CA ALA A 122 3.55 -12.26 -3.45
C ALA A 122 3.54 -10.75 -3.75
N VAL A 123 4.62 -10.23 -4.31
CA VAL A 123 4.74 -8.84 -4.76
C VAL A 123 3.73 -8.53 -5.86
N ASP A 124 3.58 -9.40 -6.85
CA ASP A 124 2.61 -9.20 -7.94
C ASP A 124 1.17 -9.18 -7.42
N ARG A 125 0.86 -10.04 -6.43
CA ARG A 125 -0.47 -10.05 -5.77
C ARG A 125 -0.71 -8.77 -4.98
N ALA A 126 0.28 -8.27 -4.26
CA ALA A 126 0.18 -7.00 -3.54
C ALA A 126 -0.01 -5.82 -4.52
N TRP A 127 0.69 -5.82 -5.68
CA TRP A 127 0.45 -4.87 -6.75
C TRP A 127 -0.97 -4.94 -7.31
N ALA A 128 -1.55 -6.14 -7.45
CA ALA A 128 -2.94 -6.28 -7.86
C ALA A 128 -3.91 -5.64 -6.84
N ASP A 129 -3.66 -5.83 -5.55
CA ASP A 129 -4.44 -5.17 -4.49
C ASP A 129 -4.29 -3.64 -4.53
N ALA A 130 -3.06 -3.12 -4.70
CA ALA A 130 -2.82 -1.68 -4.83
C ALA A 130 -3.58 -1.07 -6.01
N ARG A 131 -3.53 -1.73 -7.18
CA ARG A 131 -4.29 -1.32 -8.37
C ARG A 131 -5.80 -1.34 -8.12
N HIS A 132 -6.31 -2.36 -7.47
CA HIS A 132 -7.73 -2.44 -7.10
C HIS A 132 -8.17 -1.21 -6.28
N TYR A 133 -7.42 -0.84 -5.25
CA TYR A 133 -7.73 0.36 -4.46
C TYR A 133 -7.54 1.65 -5.25
N GLY A 134 -6.56 1.73 -6.13
CA GLY A 134 -6.42 2.85 -7.07
C GLY A 134 -7.62 3.03 -7.99
N ASP A 135 -8.16 1.93 -8.51
CA ASP A 135 -9.38 1.95 -9.34
C ASP A 135 -10.61 2.39 -8.54
N LEU A 136 -10.76 1.93 -7.28
CA LEU A 136 -11.81 2.41 -6.38
C LEU A 136 -11.70 3.92 -6.11
N ALA A 137 -10.48 4.44 -5.93
CA ALA A 137 -10.26 5.87 -5.77
C ALA A 137 -10.72 6.66 -7.01
N LYS A 138 -10.37 6.22 -8.21
CA LYS A 138 -10.82 6.86 -9.46
C LYS A 138 -12.34 6.79 -9.62
N GLN A 139 -12.95 5.65 -9.27
CA GLN A 139 -14.40 5.44 -9.33
C GLN A 139 -15.14 6.38 -8.37
N ALA A 140 -14.62 6.60 -7.16
CA ALA A 140 -15.24 7.47 -6.16
C ALA A 140 -15.50 8.88 -6.71
N ILE A 141 -14.58 9.41 -7.50
CA ILE A 141 -14.69 10.76 -8.08
C ILE A 141 -15.27 10.77 -9.51
N ALA A 142 -15.72 9.64 -10.04
CA ALA A 142 -16.21 9.56 -11.42
C ALA A 142 -17.39 10.53 -11.68
N GLY A 143 -18.28 10.68 -10.70
CA GLY A 143 -19.46 11.57 -10.77
C GLY A 143 -19.15 13.07 -10.64
N LEU A 144 -17.94 13.46 -10.24
CA LEU A 144 -17.58 14.87 -10.14
C LEU A 144 -17.49 15.52 -11.54
N PRO A 145 -17.82 16.81 -11.66
CA PRO A 145 -17.71 17.53 -12.94
C PRO A 145 -16.30 17.45 -13.54
N PRO A 146 -16.17 17.41 -14.87
CA PRO A 146 -14.88 17.49 -15.55
C PRO A 146 -14.15 18.77 -15.16
N SER A 147 -12.90 18.63 -14.72
CA SER A 147 -12.04 19.76 -14.34
C SER A 147 -10.57 19.36 -14.39
N GLU A 148 -9.68 20.33 -14.42
CA GLU A 148 -8.25 20.11 -14.31
C GLU A 148 -7.91 19.45 -12.93
N ALA A 149 -8.57 19.88 -11.86
CA ALA A 149 -8.41 19.30 -10.53
C ALA A 149 -8.76 17.81 -10.53
N LYS A 150 -9.91 17.41 -11.09
CA LYS A 150 -10.28 15.99 -11.23
C LYS A 150 -9.26 15.22 -12.06
N THR A 151 -8.78 15.79 -13.15
CA THR A 151 -7.74 15.16 -13.97
C THR A 151 -6.45 14.95 -13.17
N ASN A 152 -6.05 15.93 -12.36
CA ASN A 152 -4.86 15.83 -11.52
C ASN A 152 -5.04 14.82 -10.39
N MET A 153 -6.24 14.68 -9.83
CA MET A 153 -6.54 13.63 -8.86
C MET A 153 -6.37 12.23 -9.47
N ILE A 154 -6.85 12.01 -10.69
CA ILE A 154 -6.66 10.74 -11.42
C ILE A 154 -5.17 10.48 -11.66
N ARG A 155 -4.42 11.49 -12.14
CA ARG A 155 -2.96 11.39 -12.36
C ARG A 155 -2.20 11.09 -11.06
N LEU A 156 -2.65 11.59 -9.92
CA LEU A 156 -2.04 11.29 -8.63
C LEU A 156 -2.18 9.80 -8.27
N VAL A 157 -3.34 9.18 -8.56
CA VAL A 157 -3.50 7.72 -8.39
C VAL A 157 -2.51 6.98 -9.28
N ASP A 158 -2.41 7.36 -10.57
CA ASP A 158 -1.48 6.72 -11.50
C ASP A 158 -0.03 6.88 -11.04
N PHE A 159 0.35 8.07 -10.58
CA PHE A 159 1.67 8.34 -10.02
C PHE A 159 1.97 7.44 -8.82
N VAL A 160 1.02 7.30 -7.87
CA VAL A 160 1.19 6.41 -6.70
C VAL A 160 1.44 4.97 -7.14
N LEU A 161 0.72 4.49 -8.17
CA LEU A 161 0.84 3.12 -8.67
C LEU A 161 2.09 2.87 -9.55
N THR A 162 2.82 3.92 -9.94
CA THR A 162 3.99 3.80 -10.82
C THR A 162 5.27 4.40 -10.25
N ARG A 163 5.24 4.88 -9.00
CA ARG A 163 6.29 5.74 -8.41
C ARG A 163 7.61 5.06 -8.11
N ASP A 164 7.90 3.86 -8.60
CA ASP A 164 9.16 3.25 -8.33
C ASP A 164 9.78 2.49 -9.40
N THR A 165 9.24 2.69 -10.52
CA THR A 165 9.78 2.14 -11.75
C THR A 165 10.74 3.10 -12.41
#